data_f3994c923669e19b8edabb62316a9925
#
_entry.id   f3994c923669e19b8edabb62316a9925
#
_cell.length_a   1.000
_cell.length_b   1.000
_cell.length_c   1.000
_cell.angle_alpha   90.00
_cell.angle_beta   90.00
_cell.angle_gamma   90.00
#
_symmetry.space_group_name_H-M   'P 1'
#
loop_
_entity.id
_entity.type
_entity.pdbx_description
1 polymer ?
#
loop_
_entity_poly.entity_id
_entity_poly.type
_entity_poly.pdbx_seq_one_letter_code
_entity_poly.pdbx_strand_id
1 'polypeptide(L)'
;MSALPAAITDQNARAAVERLAAIEPGKHWVVTCYLKLEPRDRSRGKYLIKMKNRVRETESTLSREGLSHQEREIIAADLHRVLTYLEEPNHLPRARAIALFASRDLGLFEVLPLPHVHRSRLAIEREPLIRELLVLEEEFGTILTVLYDRTAARFFEVTAYDSVELPGLAGVDASRAGKFHGGMQRQVFAHAGTPSGGGGGSAGEHNYHMRIRTEKHRLYAHIADRVFQINREKPLSGIVLGSVGVDAGAVIPHLHSYVHDLVLGVIKLNPKKASAAEVREATLTLREERERAWERAHADAVKDGAPQGWAVNGVEPTLKALGRGQVRTLLADGQDGDTRIDEAIEEALRQRAQVDVLYDEKARRVVDGLAALLRFRS
;
A
#
# COMPACT_ATOMS: atom_id res chain seq x y z
N MET A 1 -2.91 -20.32 31.45
CA MET A 1 -2.50 -19.02 30.85
C MET A 1 -1.89 -19.37 29.48
N SER A 2 -2.69 -19.30 28.41
CA SER A 2 -2.17 -19.46 27.05
C SER A 2 -1.48 -18.17 26.66
N ALA A 3 -0.20 -18.24 26.30
CA ALA A 3 0.54 -17.09 25.81
C ALA A 3 -0.22 -16.47 24.61
N LEU A 4 -0.41 -15.15 24.61
CA LEU A 4 -0.91 -14.44 23.45
C LEU A 4 0.05 -14.73 22.29
N PRO A 5 -0.44 -15.15 21.11
CA PRO A 5 0.43 -15.39 19.99
C PRO A 5 1.19 -14.10 19.64
N ALA A 6 2.48 -14.24 19.34
CA ALA A 6 3.27 -13.14 18.80
C ALA A 6 2.54 -12.56 17.58
N ALA A 7 2.58 -11.24 17.44
CA ALA A 7 2.04 -10.60 16.23
C ALA A 7 2.61 -11.32 15.00
N ILE A 8 1.71 -11.66 14.05
CA ILE A 8 2.11 -12.30 12.82
C ILE A 8 3.13 -11.39 12.16
N THR A 9 4.35 -11.90 11.96
CA THR A 9 5.35 -11.24 11.14
C THR A 9 4.84 -11.20 9.71
N ASP A 10 5.14 -10.14 8.97
CA ASP A 10 4.69 -9.86 7.59
C ASP A 10 4.75 -11.06 6.63
N GLN A 11 5.58 -12.06 6.90
CA GLN A 11 5.76 -13.27 6.07
C GLN A 11 4.57 -14.25 6.07
N ASN A 12 3.57 -14.09 6.94
CA ASN A 12 2.46 -15.03 7.10
C ASN A 12 1.06 -14.42 6.88
N ALA A 13 0.97 -13.14 6.50
CA ALA A 13 -0.33 -12.47 6.43
C ALA A 13 -1.23 -13.07 5.33
N ARG A 14 -0.67 -13.40 4.16
CA ARG A 14 -1.41 -14.04 3.07
C ARG A 14 -1.92 -15.42 3.46
N ALA A 15 -1.06 -16.23 4.07
CA ALA A 15 -1.46 -17.54 4.59
C ALA A 15 -2.53 -17.42 5.69
N ALA A 16 -2.53 -16.34 6.47
CA ALA A 16 -3.59 -16.08 7.44
C ALA A 16 -4.92 -15.76 6.76
N VAL A 17 -4.93 -14.95 5.69
CA VAL A 17 -6.14 -14.67 4.91
C VAL A 17 -6.67 -15.95 4.26
N GLU A 18 -5.82 -16.79 3.70
CA GLU A 18 -6.20 -18.09 3.12
C GLU A 18 -6.78 -19.03 4.20
N ARG A 19 -6.20 -19.07 5.41
CA ARG A 19 -6.78 -19.84 6.53
C ARG A 19 -8.14 -19.30 6.96
N LEU A 20 -8.30 -17.98 7.05
CA LEU A 20 -9.57 -17.36 7.39
C LEU A 20 -10.64 -17.66 6.33
N ALA A 21 -10.28 -17.63 5.05
CA ALA A 21 -11.19 -17.97 3.95
C ALA A 21 -11.59 -19.46 3.93
N ALA A 22 -10.76 -20.34 4.48
CA ALA A 22 -11.03 -21.77 4.56
C ALA A 22 -11.92 -22.18 5.76
N ILE A 23 -12.27 -21.25 6.65
CA ILE A 23 -13.16 -21.54 7.80
C ILE A 23 -14.58 -21.73 7.29
N GLU A 24 -15.11 -22.93 7.53
CA GLU A 24 -16.49 -23.26 7.18
C GLU A 24 -17.48 -22.46 8.04
N PRO A 25 -18.47 -21.77 7.42
CA PRO A 25 -19.46 -21.02 8.15
C PRO A 25 -20.41 -21.92 8.96
N GLY A 26 -20.90 -21.41 10.07
CA GLY A 26 -22.09 -21.93 10.74
C GLY A 26 -21.91 -22.68 12.04
N LYS A 27 -20.71 -23.18 12.41
CA LYS A 27 -20.52 -23.97 13.65
C LYS A 27 -20.03 -23.15 14.84
N HIS A 28 -19.13 -22.22 14.63
CA HIS A 28 -18.41 -21.51 15.69
C HIS A 28 -18.57 -19.99 15.56
N TRP A 29 -18.60 -19.30 16.69
CA TRP A 29 -18.61 -17.86 16.69
C TRP A 29 -17.21 -17.31 16.40
N VAL A 30 -17.12 -16.28 15.57
CA VAL A 30 -15.90 -15.56 15.25
C VAL A 30 -16.10 -14.08 15.55
N VAL A 31 -15.22 -13.53 16.38
CA VAL A 31 -15.12 -12.10 16.61
C VAL A 31 -14.22 -11.52 15.54
N THR A 32 -14.75 -10.63 14.71
CA THR A 32 -14.01 -9.86 13.70
C THR A 32 -13.93 -8.40 14.13
N CYS A 33 -12.73 -7.86 14.21
CA CYS A 33 -12.50 -6.47 14.58
C CYS A 33 -11.60 -5.78 13.55
N TYR A 34 -12.13 -4.76 12.88
CA TYR A 34 -11.37 -3.81 12.07
C TYR A 34 -11.17 -2.52 12.86
N LEU A 35 -9.93 -2.07 13.01
CA LEU A 35 -9.61 -0.94 13.88
C LEU A 35 -8.64 0.04 13.24
N LYS A 36 -9.02 1.32 13.18
CA LYS A 36 -8.11 2.42 12.80
C LYS A 36 -7.12 2.68 13.92
N LEU A 37 -5.84 2.76 13.55
CA LEU A 37 -4.71 3.07 14.44
C LEU A 37 -3.99 4.35 13.99
N GLU A 38 -4.72 5.42 13.73
CA GLU A 38 -4.10 6.68 13.34
C GLU A 38 -3.09 7.16 14.39
N PRO A 39 -1.97 7.79 13.98
CA PRO A 39 -0.90 8.17 14.91
C PRO A 39 -1.39 8.99 16.12
N ARG A 40 -2.36 9.89 15.89
CA ARG A 40 -2.98 10.70 16.96
C ARG A 40 -3.85 9.90 17.91
N ASP A 41 -4.56 8.89 17.42
CA ASP A 41 -5.41 8.02 18.22
C ASP A 41 -4.56 7.00 18.99
N ARG A 42 -3.47 6.53 18.35
CA ARG A 42 -2.51 5.61 18.98
C ARG A 42 -1.78 6.24 20.15
N SER A 43 -1.22 7.44 19.98
CA SER A 43 -0.48 8.15 21.03
C SER A 43 -1.35 8.51 22.25
N ARG A 44 -2.67 8.67 22.07
CA ARG A 44 -3.63 9.03 23.11
C ARG A 44 -4.45 7.85 23.62
N GLY A 45 -4.23 6.64 23.15
CA GLY A 45 -5.02 5.46 23.50
C GLY A 45 -6.51 5.54 23.13
N LYS A 46 -6.91 6.47 22.27
CA LYS A 46 -8.32 6.67 21.88
C LYS A 46 -8.93 5.46 21.20
N TYR A 47 -8.12 4.72 20.43
CA TYR A 47 -8.55 3.47 19.77
C TYR A 47 -9.10 2.46 20.80
N LEU A 48 -8.43 2.34 21.97
CA LEU A 48 -8.83 1.44 23.02
C LEU A 48 -10.15 1.88 23.69
N ILE A 49 -10.32 3.18 23.94
CA ILE A 49 -11.57 3.72 24.51
C ILE A 49 -12.73 3.45 23.54
N LYS A 50 -12.54 3.71 22.24
CA LYS A 50 -13.54 3.43 21.22
C LYS A 50 -13.90 1.94 21.18
N MET A 51 -12.90 1.06 21.32
CA MET A 51 -13.13 -0.39 21.29
C MET A 51 -13.85 -0.87 22.57
N LYS A 52 -13.45 -0.41 23.74
CA LYS A 52 -14.15 -0.73 25.01
C LYS A 52 -15.62 -0.34 24.97
N ASN A 53 -15.95 0.80 24.39
CA ASN A 53 -17.34 1.23 24.22
C ASN A 53 -18.11 0.30 23.26
N ARG A 54 -17.51 -0.08 22.14
CA ARG A 54 -18.12 -1.02 21.17
C ARG A 54 -18.34 -2.40 21.79
N VAL A 55 -17.36 -2.92 22.53
CA VAL A 55 -17.52 -4.21 23.23
C VAL A 55 -18.71 -4.17 24.17
N ARG A 56 -18.83 -3.12 25.02
CA ARG A 56 -19.97 -2.97 25.92
C ARG A 56 -21.31 -2.89 25.18
N GLU A 57 -21.36 -2.15 24.08
CA GLU A 57 -22.55 -2.06 23.23
C GLU A 57 -22.93 -3.43 22.65
N THR A 58 -21.95 -4.15 22.13
CA THR A 58 -22.13 -5.50 21.56
C THR A 58 -22.59 -6.49 22.65
N GLU A 59 -21.97 -6.51 23.82
CA GLU A 59 -22.39 -7.35 24.96
C GLU A 59 -23.85 -7.06 25.37
N SER A 60 -24.25 -5.78 25.37
CA SER A 60 -25.63 -5.39 25.69
C SER A 60 -26.62 -5.88 24.61
N THR A 61 -26.22 -5.91 23.34
CA THR A 61 -27.02 -6.41 22.23
C THR A 61 -27.15 -7.94 22.31
N LEU A 62 -26.05 -8.65 22.51
CA LEU A 62 -26.02 -10.11 22.66
C LEU A 62 -26.88 -10.61 23.83
N SER A 63 -27.01 -9.80 24.89
CA SER A 63 -27.89 -10.13 26.02
C SER A 63 -29.38 -10.10 25.66
N ARG A 64 -29.77 -9.42 24.58
CA ARG A 64 -31.12 -9.33 24.04
C ARG A 64 -31.43 -10.37 22.96
N GLU A 65 -30.38 -10.87 22.31
CA GLU A 65 -30.48 -11.94 21.33
C GLU A 65 -30.62 -13.27 22.05
N GLY A 66 -31.47 -14.16 21.59
CA GLY A 66 -31.81 -15.44 22.23
C GLY A 66 -30.69 -16.48 22.31
N LEU A 67 -29.45 -16.04 22.52
CA LEU A 67 -28.25 -16.87 22.64
C LEU A 67 -28.25 -17.66 23.97
N SER A 68 -27.75 -18.88 23.92
CA SER A 68 -27.52 -19.69 25.11
C SER A 68 -26.48 -19.05 26.06
N HIS A 69 -26.52 -19.38 27.33
CA HIS A 69 -25.53 -18.92 28.30
C HIS A 69 -24.10 -19.26 27.86
N GLN A 70 -23.90 -20.49 27.36
CA GLN A 70 -22.62 -21.01 26.94
C GLN A 70 -22.06 -20.22 25.72
N GLU A 71 -22.89 -19.90 24.72
CA GLU A 71 -22.47 -19.09 23.59
C GLU A 71 -22.06 -17.68 23.99
N ARG A 72 -22.82 -17.05 24.92
CA ARG A 72 -22.45 -15.73 25.45
C ARG A 72 -21.12 -15.74 26.20
N GLU A 73 -20.84 -16.80 26.94
CA GLU A 73 -19.57 -16.95 27.69
C GLU A 73 -18.37 -17.11 26.74
N ILE A 74 -18.53 -17.90 25.67
CA ILE A 74 -17.52 -18.06 24.61
C ILE A 74 -17.23 -16.71 23.93
N ILE A 75 -18.26 -16.02 23.49
CA ILE A 75 -18.13 -14.71 22.83
C ILE A 75 -17.48 -13.68 23.77
N ALA A 76 -17.93 -13.60 25.01
CA ALA A 76 -17.37 -12.67 26.02
C ALA A 76 -15.88 -12.95 26.26
N ALA A 77 -15.47 -14.22 26.31
CA ALA A 77 -14.07 -14.59 26.43
C ALA A 77 -13.21 -14.16 25.21
N ASP A 78 -13.75 -14.28 24.00
CA ASP A 78 -13.07 -13.85 22.80
C ASP A 78 -12.99 -12.30 22.70
N LEU A 79 -14.05 -11.58 23.08
CA LEU A 79 -14.05 -10.13 23.20
C LEU A 79 -13.02 -9.64 24.22
N HIS A 80 -12.95 -10.28 25.37
CA HIS A 80 -11.95 -9.97 26.40
C HIS A 80 -10.53 -10.21 25.87
N ARG A 81 -10.29 -11.29 25.13
CA ARG A 81 -9.01 -11.60 24.50
C ARG A 81 -8.56 -10.53 23.51
N VAL A 82 -9.50 -10.02 22.70
CA VAL A 82 -9.25 -8.89 21.78
C VAL A 82 -8.89 -7.63 22.57
N LEU A 83 -9.63 -7.29 23.62
CA LEU A 83 -9.34 -6.12 24.47
C LEU A 83 -7.96 -6.24 25.14
N THR A 84 -7.63 -7.39 25.71
CA THR A 84 -6.34 -7.65 26.36
C THR A 84 -5.18 -7.44 25.38
N TYR A 85 -5.31 -7.91 24.13
CA TYR A 85 -4.30 -7.67 23.11
C TYR A 85 -4.14 -6.17 22.81
N LEU A 86 -5.24 -5.43 22.71
CA LEU A 86 -5.23 -4.00 22.40
C LEU A 86 -4.73 -3.12 23.57
N GLU A 87 -4.76 -3.62 24.81
CA GLU A 87 -4.25 -2.92 26.00
C GLU A 87 -2.72 -2.85 26.03
N GLU A 88 -2.03 -3.70 25.26
CA GLU A 88 -0.57 -3.72 25.19
C GLU A 88 -0.06 -3.01 23.91
N PRO A 89 0.28 -1.71 23.98
CA PRO A 89 0.66 -0.94 22.79
C PRO A 89 1.88 -1.50 22.02
N ASN A 90 2.75 -2.23 22.72
CA ASN A 90 3.96 -2.83 22.14
C ASN A 90 3.65 -4.03 21.24
N HIS A 91 2.49 -4.66 21.39
CA HIS A 91 2.03 -5.76 20.53
C HIS A 91 1.41 -5.28 19.22
N LEU A 92 1.02 -3.99 19.16
CA LEU A 92 0.38 -3.45 17.98
C LEU A 92 1.39 -3.28 16.85
N PRO A 93 1.12 -3.83 15.66
CA PRO A 93 2.00 -3.66 14.52
C PRO A 93 2.12 -2.19 14.11
N ARG A 94 3.22 -1.83 13.46
CA ARG A 94 3.42 -0.50 12.86
C ARG A 94 2.57 -0.41 11.59
N ALA A 95 1.28 -0.16 11.77
CA ALA A 95 0.31 -0.03 10.69
C ALA A 95 -0.70 1.07 11.04
N ARG A 96 -1.40 1.59 10.05
CA ARG A 96 -2.46 2.61 10.24
C ARG A 96 -3.80 2.00 10.65
N ALA A 97 -3.96 0.70 10.40
CA ALA A 97 -5.12 -0.07 10.81
C ALA A 97 -4.73 -1.53 11.07
N ILE A 98 -5.60 -2.26 11.74
CA ILE A 98 -5.47 -3.70 11.95
C ILE A 98 -6.82 -4.38 11.74
N ALA A 99 -6.75 -5.64 11.28
CA ALA A 99 -7.84 -6.60 11.43
C ALA A 99 -7.45 -7.63 12.49
N LEU A 100 -8.39 -7.94 13.38
CA LEU A 100 -8.26 -9.00 14.39
C LEU A 100 -9.38 -10.00 14.19
N PHE A 101 -9.03 -11.27 14.24
CA PHE A 101 -9.98 -12.38 14.19
C PHE A 101 -9.73 -13.28 15.40
N ALA A 102 -10.76 -13.50 16.20
CA ALA A 102 -10.66 -14.33 17.38
C ALA A 102 -11.81 -15.33 17.46
N SER A 103 -11.49 -16.59 17.73
CA SER A 103 -12.44 -17.67 18.05
C SER A 103 -11.74 -18.70 18.90
N ARG A 104 -12.19 -18.86 20.15
CA ARG A 104 -11.62 -19.80 21.10
C ARG A 104 -11.84 -21.24 20.64
N ASP A 105 -13.03 -21.52 20.14
CA ASP A 105 -13.41 -22.85 19.68
C ASP A 105 -12.57 -23.34 18.50
N LEU A 106 -12.13 -22.42 17.64
CA LEU A 106 -11.26 -22.71 16.50
C LEU A 106 -9.77 -22.57 16.85
N GLY A 107 -9.42 -22.19 18.08
CA GLY A 107 -8.05 -21.82 18.43
C GLY A 107 -7.51 -20.62 17.63
N LEU A 108 -8.41 -19.83 17.04
CA LEU A 108 -8.07 -18.72 16.15
C LEU A 108 -7.73 -17.46 16.97
N PHE A 109 -6.61 -16.85 16.64
CA PHE A 109 -6.29 -15.47 17.00
C PHE A 109 -5.30 -14.89 15.99
N GLU A 110 -5.82 -14.17 15.03
CA GLU A 110 -5.02 -13.60 13.94
C GLU A 110 -5.08 -12.09 13.99
N VAL A 111 -3.92 -11.45 13.78
CA VAL A 111 -3.79 -9.98 13.75
C VAL A 111 -3.08 -9.59 12.48
N LEU A 112 -3.79 -8.94 11.57
CA LEU A 112 -3.28 -8.51 10.28
C LEU A 112 -3.05 -7.00 10.26
N PRO A 113 -1.83 -6.53 9.97
CA PRO A 113 -1.57 -5.12 9.75
C PRO A 113 -2.18 -4.68 8.43
N LEU A 114 -2.94 -3.59 8.44
CA LEU A 114 -3.60 -3.05 7.25
C LEU A 114 -3.10 -1.63 6.94
N PRO A 115 -3.05 -1.24 5.65
CA PRO A 115 -2.72 0.13 5.26
C PRO A 115 -3.76 1.12 5.76
N HIS A 116 -5.04 0.81 5.62
CA HIS A 116 -6.16 1.56 6.17
C HIS A 116 -7.38 0.66 6.35
N VAL A 117 -8.38 1.16 7.05
CA VAL A 117 -9.76 0.63 7.04
C VAL A 117 -10.71 1.82 6.95
N HIS A 118 -11.78 1.66 6.19
CA HIS A 118 -12.75 2.75 5.99
C HIS A 118 -13.46 3.10 7.30
N ARG A 119 -13.89 2.09 8.03
CA ARG A 119 -14.60 2.23 9.31
C ARG A 119 -14.11 1.22 10.34
N SER A 120 -13.86 1.67 11.57
CA SER A 120 -13.63 0.72 12.66
C SER A 120 -14.94 -0.06 12.94
N ARG A 121 -14.87 -1.38 12.94
CA ARG A 121 -16.01 -2.29 13.07
C ARG A 121 -15.68 -3.40 14.06
N LEU A 122 -16.65 -3.80 14.83
CA LEU A 122 -16.63 -5.02 15.62
C LEU A 122 -17.87 -5.80 15.23
N ALA A 123 -17.71 -7.05 14.82
CA ALA A 123 -18.78 -7.93 14.44
C ALA A 123 -18.57 -9.31 15.04
N ILE A 124 -19.65 -10.00 15.30
CA ILE A 124 -19.68 -11.37 15.84
C ILE A 124 -20.60 -12.16 14.94
N GLU A 125 -20.00 -13.04 14.17
CA GLU A 125 -20.70 -13.82 13.14
C GLU A 125 -20.27 -15.30 13.20
N ARG A 126 -20.96 -16.16 12.48
CA ARG A 126 -20.61 -17.58 12.35
C ARG A 126 -19.50 -17.83 11.32
N GLU A 127 -18.91 -16.78 10.79
CA GLU A 127 -17.81 -16.79 9.83
C GLU A 127 -16.95 -15.54 10.00
N PRO A 128 -15.66 -15.60 9.68
CA PRO A 128 -14.81 -14.41 9.68
C PRO A 128 -15.24 -13.46 8.55
N LEU A 129 -15.42 -12.19 8.86
CA LEU A 129 -15.75 -11.17 7.85
C LEU A 129 -14.48 -10.73 7.11
N ILE A 130 -14.09 -11.46 6.08
CA ILE A 130 -12.86 -11.21 5.29
C ILE A 130 -13.08 -10.30 4.09
N ARG A 131 -14.33 -9.93 3.78
CA ARG A 131 -14.64 -9.12 2.60
C ARG A 131 -13.80 -7.84 2.52
N GLU A 132 -13.59 -7.16 3.63
CA GLU A 132 -12.77 -5.94 3.69
C GLU A 132 -11.30 -6.22 3.36
N LEU A 133 -10.78 -7.41 3.70
CA LEU A 133 -9.42 -7.83 3.32
C LEU A 133 -9.32 -8.08 1.81
N LEU A 134 -10.31 -8.73 1.22
CA LEU A 134 -10.33 -9.01 -0.22
C LEU A 134 -10.43 -7.72 -1.04
N VAL A 135 -11.26 -6.77 -0.60
CA VAL A 135 -11.36 -5.45 -1.24
C VAL A 135 -10.03 -4.70 -1.18
N LEU A 136 -9.35 -4.72 -0.03
CA LEU A 136 -8.02 -4.12 0.09
C LEU A 136 -6.99 -4.80 -0.79
N GLU A 137 -7.02 -6.12 -0.91
CA GLU A 137 -6.12 -6.86 -1.80
C GLU A 137 -6.34 -6.47 -3.27
N GLU A 138 -7.58 -6.31 -3.69
CA GLU A 138 -7.95 -5.87 -5.04
C GLU A 138 -7.54 -4.41 -5.28
N GLU A 139 -7.80 -3.51 -4.32
CA GLU A 139 -7.48 -2.08 -4.42
C GLU A 139 -5.97 -1.81 -4.52
N PHE A 140 -5.18 -2.45 -3.66
CA PHE A 140 -3.71 -2.25 -3.66
C PHE A 140 -3.02 -3.11 -4.72
N GLY A 141 -3.54 -4.31 -4.96
CA GLY A 141 -2.94 -5.29 -5.84
C GLY A 141 -1.52 -5.67 -5.42
N THR A 142 -0.67 -5.99 -6.40
CA THR A 142 0.75 -6.29 -6.17
C THR A 142 1.62 -5.15 -6.67
N ILE A 143 2.37 -4.53 -5.77
CA ILE A 143 3.31 -3.44 -6.08
C ILE A 143 4.73 -3.99 -5.98
N LEU A 144 5.53 -3.76 -7.01
CA LEU A 144 6.96 -4.09 -7.00
C LEU A 144 7.76 -2.90 -6.49
N THR A 145 8.43 -3.04 -5.34
CA THR A 145 9.36 -2.04 -4.83
C THR A 145 10.79 -2.47 -5.07
N VAL A 146 11.54 -1.63 -5.76
CA VAL A 146 12.96 -1.88 -6.10
C VAL A 146 13.83 -0.90 -5.35
N LEU A 147 14.59 -1.41 -4.38
CA LEU A 147 15.61 -0.62 -3.68
C LEU A 147 16.97 -0.90 -4.30
N TYR A 148 17.66 0.15 -4.71
CA TYR A 148 18.97 -0.01 -5.38
C TYR A 148 20.00 1.04 -4.96
N ASP A 149 21.24 0.64 -5.05
CA ASP A 149 22.42 1.53 -4.95
C ASP A 149 23.29 1.37 -6.21
N ARG A 150 24.56 1.73 -6.11
CA ARG A 150 25.51 1.62 -7.23
C ARG A 150 25.95 0.18 -7.51
N THR A 151 25.72 -0.74 -6.58
CA THR A 151 26.33 -2.07 -6.58
C THR A 151 25.34 -3.21 -6.56
N ALA A 152 24.10 -2.96 -6.16
CA ALA A 152 23.08 -4.01 -6.00
C ALA A 152 21.67 -3.44 -6.09
N ALA A 153 20.71 -4.31 -6.38
CA ALA A 153 19.29 -4.04 -6.27
C ALA A 153 18.58 -5.16 -5.53
N ARG A 154 17.64 -4.78 -4.66
CA ARG A 154 16.73 -5.64 -3.94
C ARG A 154 15.33 -5.41 -4.46
N PHE A 155 14.55 -6.47 -4.60
CA PHE A 155 13.19 -6.45 -5.12
C PHE A 155 12.23 -6.94 -4.06
N PHE A 156 11.13 -6.23 -3.87
CA PHE A 156 10.11 -6.58 -2.90
C PHE A 156 8.75 -6.60 -3.58
N GLU A 157 8.08 -7.73 -3.47
CA GLU A 157 6.66 -7.82 -3.80
C GLU A 157 5.86 -7.35 -2.59
N VAL A 158 5.13 -6.25 -2.73
CA VAL A 158 4.38 -5.60 -1.66
C VAL A 158 2.89 -5.70 -1.97
N THR A 159 2.12 -6.21 -1.02
CA THR A 159 0.66 -6.23 -1.03
C THR A 159 0.10 -5.36 0.11
N ALA A 160 -1.20 -5.27 0.24
CA ALA A 160 -1.85 -4.51 1.32
C ALA A 160 -1.36 -4.91 2.71
N TYR A 161 -1.02 -6.17 2.93
CA TYR A 161 -0.70 -6.72 4.25
C TYR A 161 0.63 -7.49 4.32
N ASP A 162 1.35 -7.65 3.21
CA ASP A 162 2.62 -8.41 3.19
C ASP A 162 3.69 -7.75 2.33
N SER A 163 4.94 -8.12 2.58
CA SER A 163 6.09 -7.72 1.78
C SER A 163 7.11 -8.85 1.72
N VAL A 164 7.28 -9.43 0.55
CA VAL A 164 8.18 -10.55 0.30
C VAL A 164 9.39 -10.10 -0.51
N GLU A 165 10.59 -10.35 0.00
CA GLU A 165 11.82 -10.06 -0.75
C GLU A 165 12.06 -11.14 -1.80
N LEU A 166 12.18 -10.73 -3.05
CA LEU A 166 12.53 -11.57 -4.19
C LEU A 166 14.05 -11.63 -4.38
N PRO A 167 14.56 -12.60 -5.18
CA PRO A 167 15.99 -12.66 -5.50
C PRO A 167 16.50 -11.33 -6.08
N GLY A 168 17.53 -10.78 -5.43
CA GLY A 168 18.15 -9.51 -5.79
C GLY A 168 19.13 -9.63 -6.95
N LEU A 169 19.60 -8.47 -7.43
CA LEU A 169 20.70 -8.35 -8.38
C LEU A 169 21.95 -7.86 -7.64
N ALA A 170 23.02 -8.62 -7.71
CA ALA A 170 24.34 -8.14 -7.35
C ALA A 170 24.94 -7.42 -8.57
N GLY A 171 25.38 -6.19 -8.41
CA GLY A 171 26.13 -5.51 -9.45
C GLY A 171 27.48 -6.17 -9.67
N VAL A 172 27.98 -6.10 -10.90
CA VAL A 172 29.27 -6.66 -11.29
C VAL A 172 30.36 -6.08 -10.35
N ASP A 173 30.95 -6.97 -9.58
CA ASP A 173 32.17 -6.78 -8.77
C ASP A 173 32.62 -5.35 -8.43
N ALA A 174 31.99 -4.75 -7.42
CA ALA A 174 32.57 -3.60 -6.72
C ALA A 174 33.98 -3.91 -6.12
N SER A 175 34.34 -5.17 -6.02
CA SER A 175 35.66 -5.63 -5.56
C SER A 175 36.81 -5.25 -6.50
N ARG A 176 36.54 -5.09 -7.80
CA ARG A 176 37.54 -4.62 -8.76
C ARG A 176 37.71 -3.12 -8.82
N ALA A 177 36.67 -2.33 -8.49
CA ALA A 177 36.77 -0.87 -8.42
C ALA A 177 37.59 -0.40 -7.20
N GLY A 178 37.60 -1.15 -6.09
CA GLY A 178 38.38 -0.86 -4.88
C GLY A 178 39.85 -1.24 -4.94
N LYS A 179 40.26 -2.09 -5.89
CA LYS A 179 41.66 -2.56 -5.99
C LYS A 179 42.57 -1.69 -6.88
N PHE A 180 42.08 -0.60 -7.42
CA PHE A 180 42.92 0.36 -8.15
C PHE A 180 43.42 1.50 -7.27
N HIS A 181 43.78 1.23 -6.01
CA HIS A 181 44.68 2.05 -5.23
C HIS A 181 46.13 1.59 -5.43
N GLY A 182 46.53 1.43 -6.61
CA GLY A 182 47.88 1.08 -6.97
C GLY A 182 48.07 1.43 -8.43
N GLY A 183 47.89 2.68 -8.76
CA GLY A 183 48.44 3.16 -10.00
C GLY A 183 49.92 2.88 -9.98
N MET A 184 50.41 1.89 -10.74
CA MET A 184 51.79 1.88 -11.18
C MET A 184 52.03 3.29 -11.66
N GLN A 185 52.78 4.08 -10.88
CA GLN A 185 53.53 5.17 -11.44
C GLN A 185 54.44 4.56 -12.49
N ARG A 186 53.97 4.58 -13.72
CA ARG A 186 54.85 4.46 -14.85
C ARG A 186 55.79 5.65 -14.71
N GLN A 187 56.99 5.42 -14.17
CA GLN A 187 58.10 6.34 -14.33
C GLN A 187 58.28 6.53 -15.82
N VAL A 188 57.69 7.59 -16.33
CA VAL A 188 58.04 8.11 -17.63
C VAL A 188 59.39 8.73 -17.40
N PHE A 189 60.45 8.04 -17.88
CA PHE A 189 61.78 8.63 -17.98
C PHE A 189 61.60 9.94 -18.77
N ALA A 190 61.71 11.02 -18.08
CA ALA A 190 61.76 12.35 -18.69
C ALA A 190 63.01 12.43 -19.50
N HIS A 191 62.91 12.35 -20.82
CA HIS A 191 63.93 12.91 -21.71
C HIS A 191 63.89 14.42 -21.54
N ALA A 192 64.96 14.92 -21.00
CA ALA A 192 65.21 16.33 -20.88
C ALA A 192 65.06 17.01 -22.28
N GLY A 193 64.13 17.97 -22.38
CA GLY A 193 64.12 18.88 -23.49
C GLY A 193 62.82 19.13 -24.22
N THR A 194 61.72 19.38 -23.49
CA THR A 194 60.59 20.19 -24.05
C THR A 194 59.75 20.74 -22.92
N PRO A 195 59.54 22.06 -22.81
CA PRO A 195 58.57 22.63 -21.90
C PRO A 195 57.20 22.50 -22.53
N SER A 196 56.45 21.47 -22.18
CA SER A 196 55.03 21.37 -22.53
C SER A 196 54.20 21.54 -21.28
N GLY A 197 53.37 22.53 -21.32
CA GLY A 197 52.44 22.95 -20.30
C GLY A 197 51.51 21.85 -19.78
N GLY A 198 51.12 22.04 -18.55
CA GLY A 198 50.30 21.16 -17.74
C GLY A 198 49.10 20.54 -18.42
N GLY A 199 48.82 19.28 -18.09
CA GLY A 199 47.65 18.55 -18.54
C GLY A 199 47.68 17.05 -18.29
N GLY A 200 48.54 16.53 -17.39
CA GLY A 200 48.72 15.09 -17.18
C GLY A 200 47.74 14.39 -16.23
N GLY A 201 46.73 15.08 -15.67
CA GLY A 201 45.79 14.52 -14.69
C GLY A 201 44.48 14.02 -15.24
N SER A 202 44.05 14.45 -16.44
CA SER A 202 42.66 14.33 -16.82
C SER A 202 42.25 13.00 -17.48
N ALA A 203 43.17 12.29 -18.14
CA ALA A 203 42.78 11.08 -18.91
C ALA A 203 42.47 9.87 -18.00
N GLY A 204 43.14 9.72 -16.89
CA GLY A 204 42.87 8.62 -15.93
C GLY A 204 41.57 8.81 -15.17
N GLU A 205 41.31 10.03 -14.71
CA GLU A 205 40.08 10.39 -14.04
C GLU A 205 38.87 10.32 -15.00
N HIS A 206 39.01 10.82 -16.21
CA HIS A 206 37.98 10.74 -17.24
C HIS A 206 37.57 9.28 -17.56
N ASN A 207 38.53 8.41 -17.76
CA ASN A 207 38.31 7.00 -18.00
C ASN A 207 37.68 6.30 -16.77
N TYR A 208 38.03 6.70 -15.55
CA TYR A 208 37.43 6.19 -14.33
C TYR A 208 35.96 6.61 -14.21
N HIS A 209 35.63 7.87 -14.44
CA HIS A 209 34.25 8.36 -14.41
C HIS A 209 33.39 7.76 -15.52
N MET A 210 33.93 7.58 -16.72
CA MET A 210 33.24 6.91 -17.82
C MET A 210 32.94 5.44 -17.49
N ARG A 211 33.85 4.75 -16.83
CA ARG A 211 33.69 3.37 -16.41
C ARG A 211 32.58 3.24 -15.36
N ILE A 212 32.60 4.07 -14.30
CA ILE A 212 31.53 4.10 -13.30
C ILE A 212 30.18 4.40 -13.94
N ARG A 213 30.14 5.33 -14.89
CA ARG A 213 28.90 5.67 -15.62
C ARG A 213 28.38 4.48 -16.41
N THR A 214 29.25 3.78 -17.12
CA THR A 214 28.89 2.59 -17.92
C THR A 214 28.39 1.46 -17.03
N GLU A 215 29.05 1.20 -15.89
CA GLU A 215 28.64 0.17 -14.93
C GLU A 215 27.26 0.48 -14.32
N LYS A 216 27.00 1.75 -13.97
CA LYS A 216 25.69 2.20 -13.51
C LYS A 216 24.59 1.95 -14.55
N HIS A 217 24.83 2.34 -15.80
CA HIS A 217 23.85 2.13 -16.88
C HIS A 217 23.56 0.65 -17.13
N ARG A 218 24.55 -0.23 -17.00
CA ARG A 218 24.37 -1.69 -17.10
C ARG A 218 23.50 -2.20 -15.95
N LEU A 219 23.76 -1.78 -14.71
CA LEU A 219 22.94 -2.17 -13.56
C LEU A 219 21.48 -1.71 -13.76
N TYR A 220 21.28 -0.47 -14.21
CA TYR A 220 19.93 0.06 -14.45
C TYR A 220 19.19 -0.69 -15.56
N ALA A 221 19.88 -1.08 -16.63
CA ALA A 221 19.32 -1.94 -17.67
C ALA A 221 18.91 -3.31 -17.12
N HIS A 222 19.79 -3.96 -16.33
CA HIS A 222 19.44 -5.24 -15.70
C HIS A 222 18.27 -5.13 -14.70
N ILE A 223 18.18 -4.03 -13.95
CA ILE A 223 17.01 -3.76 -13.09
C ILE A 223 15.75 -3.66 -13.95
N ALA A 224 15.80 -2.89 -15.04
CA ALA A 224 14.67 -2.71 -15.94
C ALA A 224 14.21 -4.03 -16.59
N ASP A 225 15.16 -4.86 -17.04
CA ASP A 225 14.88 -6.18 -17.58
C ASP A 225 14.21 -7.08 -16.53
N ARG A 226 14.72 -7.08 -15.29
CA ARG A 226 14.15 -7.87 -14.21
C ARG A 226 12.75 -7.41 -13.82
N VAL A 227 12.50 -6.10 -13.77
CA VAL A 227 11.17 -5.52 -13.55
C VAL A 227 10.20 -5.98 -14.64
N PHE A 228 10.61 -5.94 -15.89
CA PHE A 228 9.80 -6.39 -17.01
C PHE A 228 9.48 -7.89 -16.93
N GLN A 229 10.46 -8.73 -16.58
CA GLN A 229 10.24 -10.17 -16.38
C GLN A 229 9.23 -10.45 -15.27
N ILE A 230 9.38 -9.80 -14.10
CA ILE A 230 8.45 -9.96 -12.97
C ILE A 230 7.03 -9.57 -13.39
N ASN A 231 6.87 -8.45 -14.10
CA ASN A 231 5.54 -8.02 -14.59
C ASN A 231 4.92 -9.00 -15.59
N ARG A 232 5.75 -9.69 -16.39
CA ARG A 232 5.27 -10.75 -17.31
C ARG A 232 4.82 -12.01 -16.59
N GLU A 233 5.52 -12.40 -15.50
CA GLU A 233 5.19 -13.57 -14.70
C GLU A 233 3.92 -13.31 -13.86
N LYS A 234 3.81 -12.11 -13.29
CA LYS A 234 2.69 -11.68 -12.46
C LYS A 234 2.40 -10.20 -12.75
N PRO A 235 1.23 -9.86 -13.30
CA PRO A 235 0.87 -8.47 -13.57
C PRO A 235 0.96 -7.61 -12.30
N LEU A 236 1.64 -6.47 -12.40
CA LEU A 236 1.85 -5.54 -11.30
C LEU A 236 0.82 -4.42 -11.35
N SER A 237 0.35 -3.98 -10.17
CA SER A 237 -0.51 -2.81 -10.01
C SER A 237 0.29 -1.52 -9.87
N GLY A 238 1.60 -1.62 -9.65
CA GLY A 238 2.48 -0.47 -9.54
C GLY A 238 3.94 -0.84 -9.34
N ILE A 239 4.81 0.14 -9.57
CA ILE A 239 6.26 0.03 -9.35
C ILE A 239 6.71 1.22 -8.52
N VAL A 240 7.46 0.95 -7.45
CA VAL A 240 8.08 1.96 -6.60
C VAL A 240 9.59 1.78 -6.67
N LEU A 241 10.31 2.87 -6.92
CA LEU A 241 11.77 2.86 -6.95
C LEU A 241 12.30 3.53 -5.69
N GLY A 242 13.35 2.97 -5.10
CA GLY A 242 13.92 3.52 -3.87
C GLY A 242 15.43 3.52 -3.89
N SER A 243 16.00 4.63 -3.40
CA SER A 243 17.44 4.81 -3.23
C SER A 243 17.71 5.88 -2.18
N VAL A 244 18.98 6.01 -1.77
CA VAL A 244 19.44 7.12 -0.96
C VAL A 244 20.26 8.08 -1.83
N GLY A 245 19.77 9.31 -1.99
CA GLY A 245 20.48 10.36 -2.74
C GLY A 245 19.86 10.69 -4.11
N VAL A 246 20.68 11.22 -5.00
CA VAL A 246 20.26 11.86 -6.26
C VAL A 246 19.78 10.85 -7.33
N ASP A 247 20.12 9.57 -7.18
CA ASP A 247 19.90 8.54 -8.21
C ASP A 247 18.53 7.81 -8.07
N ALA A 248 17.65 8.27 -7.19
CA ALA A 248 16.43 7.55 -6.84
C ALA A 248 15.44 7.32 -8.00
N GLY A 249 15.49 8.09 -9.06
CA GLY A 249 14.70 7.91 -10.28
C GLY A 249 15.51 7.52 -11.51
N ALA A 250 16.80 7.23 -11.36
CA ALA A 250 17.71 7.04 -12.48
C ALA A 250 17.44 5.76 -13.31
N VAL A 251 16.66 4.81 -12.76
CA VAL A 251 16.23 3.59 -13.48
C VAL A 251 15.05 3.89 -14.44
N ILE A 252 14.25 4.93 -14.17
CA ILE A 252 13.01 5.22 -14.93
C ILE A 252 13.26 5.30 -16.45
N PRO A 253 14.29 6.01 -16.94
CA PRO A 253 14.56 6.08 -18.39
C PRO A 253 14.96 4.74 -19.03
N HIS A 254 15.31 3.74 -18.23
CA HIS A 254 15.69 2.41 -18.69
C HIS A 254 14.53 1.43 -18.70
N LEU A 255 13.39 1.77 -18.05
CA LEU A 255 12.24 0.90 -17.99
C LEU A 255 11.60 0.72 -19.36
N HIS A 256 11.12 -0.49 -19.63
CA HIS A 256 10.37 -0.79 -20.84
C HIS A 256 9.05 0.00 -20.88
N SER A 257 8.62 0.45 -22.05
CA SER A 257 7.40 1.26 -22.22
C SER A 257 6.16 0.64 -21.56
N TYR A 258 6.01 -0.68 -21.59
CA TYR A 258 4.87 -1.39 -20.97
C TYR A 258 4.80 -1.29 -19.44
N VAL A 259 5.90 -0.98 -18.77
CA VAL A 259 5.95 -0.87 -17.31
C VAL A 259 6.20 0.56 -16.84
N HIS A 260 6.48 1.48 -17.75
CA HIS A 260 6.76 2.88 -17.44
C HIS A 260 5.57 3.55 -16.76
N ASP A 261 4.35 3.30 -17.23
CA ASP A 261 3.11 3.89 -16.70
C ASP A 261 2.72 3.32 -15.33
N LEU A 262 3.31 2.16 -14.95
CA LEU A 262 3.12 1.56 -13.64
C LEU A 262 3.96 2.24 -12.55
N VAL A 263 4.88 3.16 -12.88
CA VAL A 263 5.73 3.83 -11.89
C VAL A 263 4.90 4.76 -11.02
N LEU A 264 4.69 4.36 -9.78
CA LEU A 264 3.97 5.15 -8.79
C LEU A 264 4.81 6.33 -8.27
N GLY A 265 6.12 6.14 -8.14
CA GLY A 265 7.01 7.19 -7.69
C GLY A 265 8.29 6.64 -7.09
N VAL A 266 8.94 7.50 -6.29
CA VAL A 266 10.27 7.25 -5.71
C VAL A 266 10.21 7.45 -4.20
N ILE A 267 10.84 6.53 -3.45
CA ILE A 267 10.98 6.59 -2.00
C ILE A 267 12.44 6.74 -1.58
N LYS A 268 12.65 7.29 -0.39
CA LYS A 268 13.99 7.46 0.20
C LYS A 268 14.20 6.41 1.29
N LEU A 269 14.67 5.23 0.90
CA LEU A 269 15.05 4.17 1.83
C LEU A 269 16.47 3.71 1.55
N ASN A 270 17.17 3.31 2.60
CA ASN A 270 18.52 2.77 2.47
C ASN A 270 18.46 1.34 1.93
N PRO A 271 18.96 1.08 0.70
CA PRO A 271 18.86 -0.25 0.08
C PRO A 271 19.50 -1.38 0.88
N LYS A 272 20.52 -1.07 1.68
CA LYS A 272 21.28 -2.08 2.46
C LYS A 272 20.67 -2.40 3.82
N LYS A 273 19.86 -1.49 4.39
CA LYS A 273 19.41 -1.59 5.78
C LYS A 273 17.90 -1.72 5.91
N ALA A 274 17.15 -1.35 4.88
CA ALA A 274 15.70 -1.37 4.94
C ALA A 274 15.17 -2.79 5.18
N SER A 275 14.33 -2.93 6.18
CA SER A 275 13.56 -4.13 6.46
C SER A 275 12.34 -4.23 5.53
N ALA A 276 11.79 -5.45 5.35
CA ALA A 276 10.58 -5.66 4.56
C ALA A 276 9.40 -4.82 5.09
N ALA A 277 9.26 -4.68 6.40
CA ALA A 277 8.22 -3.86 7.03
C ALA A 277 8.36 -2.37 6.69
N GLU A 278 9.58 -1.81 6.72
CA GLU A 278 9.83 -0.42 6.32
C GLU A 278 9.56 -0.19 4.84
N VAL A 279 9.92 -1.17 4.00
CA VAL A 279 9.65 -1.12 2.56
C VAL A 279 8.15 -1.11 2.32
N ARG A 280 7.39 -1.99 2.98
CA ARG A 280 5.94 -2.04 2.87
C ARG A 280 5.31 -0.71 3.31
N GLU A 281 5.64 -0.21 4.49
CA GLU A 281 5.10 1.03 5.01
C GLU A 281 5.33 2.20 4.03
N ALA A 282 6.56 2.37 3.54
CA ALA A 282 6.89 3.44 2.60
C ALA A 282 6.18 3.29 1.25
N THR A 283 6.06 2.05 0.74
CA THR A 283 5.39 1.75 -0.52
C THR A 283 3.90 2.05 -0.44
N LEU A 284 3.23 1.58 0.60
CA LEU A 284 1.79 1.79 0.81
C LEU A 284 1.47 3.26 1.09
N THR A 285 2.34 3.96 1.82
CA THR A 285 2.21 5.40 2.03
C THR A 285 2.26 6.17 0.71
N LEU A 286 3.24 5.86 -0.16
CA LEU A 286 3.33 6.48 -1.49
C LEU A 286 2.10 6.17 -2.36
N ARG A 287 1.62 4.92 -2.33
CA ARG A 287 0.41 4.51 -3.06
C ARG A 287 -0.80 5.33 -2.60
N GLU A 288 -0.99 5.43 -1.28
CA GLU A 288 -2.08 6.21 -0.70
C GLU A 288 -1.98 7.70 -1.03
N GLU A 289 -0.78 8.30 -0.94
CA GLU A 289 -0.57 9.70 -1.31
C GLU A 289 -0.93 9.97 -2.78
N ARG A 290 -0.60 9.02 -3.66
CA ARG A 290 -0.94 9.09 -5.08
C ARG A 290 -2.45 8.98 -5.31
N GLU A 291 -3.12 8.08 -4.60
CA GLU A 291 -4.57 7.93 -4.63
C GLU A 291 -5.26 9.22 -4.17
N ARG A 292 -4.83 9.78 -3.03
CA ARG A 292 -5.39 11.06 -2.54
C ARG A 292 -5.15 12.22 -3.51
N ALA A 293 -3.99 12.24 -4.18
CA ALA A 293 -3.73 13.26 -5.21
C ALA A 293 -4.65 13.10 -6.42
N TRP A 294 -4.92 11.87 -6.81
CA TRP A 294 -5.82 11.52 -7.90
C TRP A 294 -7.29 11.86 -7.55
N GLU A 295 -7.77 11.49 -6.35
CA GLU A 295 -9.09 11.88 -5.85
C GLU A 295 -9.30 13.41 -5.91
N ARG A 296 -8.29 14.18 -5.46
CA ARG A 296 -8.34 15.66 -5.53
C ARG A 296 -8.42 16.18 -6.96
N ALA A 297 -7.61 15.61 -7.86
CA ALA A 297 -7.63 16.01 -9.27
C ALA A 297 -9.00 15.75 -9.92
N HIS A 298 -9.68 14.65 -9.57
CA HIS A 298 -11.02 14.36 -10.06
C HIS A 298 -12.08 15.28 -9.44
N ALA A 299 -11.98 15.58 -8.16
CA ALA A 299 -12.86 16.54 -7.51
C ALA A 299 -12.69 17.96 -8.10
N ASP A 300 -11.47 18.39 -8.37
CA ASP A 300 -11.20 19.65 -9.05
C ASP A 300 -11.77 19.64 -10.48
N ALA A 301 -11.63 18.53 -11.21
CA ALA A 301 -12.23 18.40 -12.54
C ALA A 301 -13.78 18.48 -12.51
N VAL A 302 -14.42 17.99 -11.46
CA VAL A 302 -15.88 18.19 -11.28
C VAL A 302 -16.19 19.65 -11.05
N LYS A 303 -15.47 20.34 -10.17
CA LYS A 303 -15.64 21.76 -9.88
C LYS A 303 -15.50 22.62 -11.13
N ASP A 304 -14.49 22.34 -11.94
CA ASP A 304 -14.22 23.11 -13.17
C ASP A 304 -15.19 22.74 -14.30
N GLY A 305 -15.61 21.48 -14.36
CA GLY A 305 -16.49 20.96 -15.41
C GLY A 305 -17.96 21.27 -15.22
N ALA A 306 -18.43 21.43 -13.98
CA ALA A 306 -19.85 21.64 -13.67
C ALA A 306 -20.43 22.92 -14.32
N PRO A 307 -19.76 24.09 -14.27
CA PRO A 307 -20.27 25.31 -14.96
C PRO A 307 -20.32 25.17 -16.48
N GLN A 308 -19.55 24.25 -17.05
CA GLN A 308 -19.44 24.02 -18.49
C GLN A 308 -20.37 22.90 -19.00
N GLY A 309 -21.10 22.24 -18.09
CA GLY A 309 -21.96 21.12 -18.41
C GLY A 309 -21.22 19.79 -18.66
N TRP A 310 -19.91 19.67 -18.29
CA TRP A 310 -19.13 18.45 -18.38
C TRP A 310 -19.07 17.65 -17.09
N ALA A 311 -19.68 18.17 -16.02
CA ALA A 311 -19.80 17.48 -14.75
C ALA A 311 -21.10 17.85 -14.06
N VAL A 312 -21.53 17.03 -13.13
CA VAL A 312 -22.64 17.29 -12.20
C VAL A 312 -22.16 17.04 -10.78
N ASN A 313 -22.72 17.80 -9.82
CA ASN A 313 -22.38 17.67 -8.41
C ASN A 313 -23.69 17.63 -7.58
N GLY A 314 -23.72 16.78 -6.57
CA GLY A 314 -24.87 16.47 -5.74
C GLY A 314 -25.59 15.18 -6.15
N VAL A 315 -26.29 14.57 -5.17
CA VAL A 315 -26.91 13.26 -5.34
C VAL A 315 -27.96 13.29 -6.47
N GLU A 316 -28.93 14.17 -6.42
CA GLU A 316 -30.03 14.23 -7.39
C GLU A 316 -29.57 14.51 -8.84
N PRO A 317 -28.68 15.49 -9.11
CA PRO A 317 -28.17 15.70 -10.46
C PRO A 317 -27.40 14.50 -11.00
N THR A 318 -26.65 13.83 -10.13
CA THR A 318 -25.84 12.65 -10.51
C THR A 318 -26.72 11.45 -10.84
N LEU A 319 -27.76 11.18 -10.06
CA LEU A 319 -28.74 10.11 -10.35
C LEU A 319 -29.47 10.36 -11.69
N LYS A 320 -29.83 11.62 -11.99
CA LYS A 320 -30.42 11.96 -13.29
C LYS A 320 -29.46 11.71 -14.44
N ALA A 321 -28.17 12.06 -14.28
CA ALA A 321 -27.15 11.80 -15.30
C ALA A 321 -26.91 10.30 -15.49
N LEU A 322 -26.92 9.51 -14.42
CA LEU A 322 -26.86 8.05 -14.47
C LEU A 322 -28.05 7.48 -15.24
N GLY A 323 -29.28 7.89 -14.90
CA GLY A 323 -30.49 7.42 -15.61
C GLY A 323 -30.48 7.74 -17.11
N ARG A 324 -29.65 8.70 -17.58
CA ARG A 324 -29.44 9.03 -18.99
C ARG A 324 -28.22 8.37 -19.62
N GLY A 325 -27.47 7.55 -18.88
CA GLY A 325 -26.22 6.93 -19.36
C GLY A 325 -25.09 7.90 -19.67
N GLN A 326 -25.14 9.11 -19.08
CA GLN A 326 -24.19 10.20 -19.35
C GLN A 326 -22.88 10.08 -18.55
N VAL A 327 -22.85 9.25 -17.52
CA VAL A 327 -21.72 9.20 -16.58
C VAL A 327 -20.54 8.46 -17.18
N ARG A 328 -19.38 9.12 -17.17
CA ARG A 328 -18.06 8.53 -17.48
C ARG A 328 -17.38 8.05 -16.22
N THR A 329 -17.29 8.93 -15.20
CA THR A 329 -16.68 8.65 -13.91
C THR A 329 -17.63 9.13 -12.83
N LEU A 330 -18.04 8.22 -11.94
CA LEU A 330 -18.81 8.53 -10.75
C LEU A 330 -17.84 8.75 -9.58
N LEU A 331 -18.01 9.83 -8.84
CA LEU A 331 -17.32 10.11 -7.59
C LEU A 331 -18.33 10.01 -6.44
N ALA A 332 -18.02 9.20 -5.46
CA ALA A 332 -18.87 8.95 -4.30
C ALA A 332 -18.14 9.29 -3.00
N ASP A 333 -18.81 9.98 -2.06
CA ASP A 333 -18.24 10.19 -0.73
C ASP A 333 -18.27 8.87 0.07
N GLY A 334 -17.08 8.30 0.35
CA GLY A 334 -16.93 7.02 1.06
C GLY A 334 -17.33 7.04 2.54
N GLN A 335 -17.74 8.20 3.09
CA GLN A 335 -18.20 8.32 4.48
C GLN A 335 -19.65 8.78 4.60
N ASP A 336 -20.30 9.10 3.49
CA ASP A 336 -21.72 9.39 3.47
C ASP A 336 -22.51 8.09 3.67
N GLY A 337 -23.54 8.13 4.50
CA GLY A 337 -24.40 7.00 4.83
C GLY A 337 -25.69 6.93 4.01
N ASP A 338 -25.83 7.73 2.96
CA ASP A 338 -27.02 7.73 2.11
C ASP A 338 -27.05 6.46 1.25
N THR A 339 -28.08 5.63 1.42
CA THR A 339 -28.26 4.37 0.68
C THR A 339 -28.35 4.56 -0.84
N ARG A 340 -28.78 5.73 -1.31
CA ARG A 340 -28.82 6.06 -2.73
C ARG A 340 -27.45 6.09 -3.39
N ILE A 341 -26.38 6.31 -2.59
CA ILE A 341 -25.00 6.26 -3.06
C ILE A 341 -24.62 4.86 -3.48
N ASP A 342 -24.98 3.86 -2.67
CA ASP A 342 -24.71 2.46 -2.99
C ASP A 342 -25.47 2.02 -4.26
N GLU A 343 -26.73 2.43 -4.41
CA GLU A 343 -27.52 2.18 -5.61
C GLU A 343 -26.90 2.87 -6.86
N ALA A 344 -26.39 4.08 -6.70
CA ALA A 344 -25.72 4.80 -7.77
C ALA A 344 -24.41 4.14 -8.20
N ILE A 345 -23.64 3.60 -7.25
CA ILE A 345 -22.42 2.84 -7.52
C ILE A 345 -22.73 1.57 -8.33
N GLU A 346 -23.76 0.80 -7.92
CA GLU A 346 -24.17 -0.39 -8.65
C GLU A 346 -24.62 -0.08 -10.08
N GLU A 347 -25.39 1.00 -10.24
CA GLU A 347 -25.87 1.43 -11.56
C GLU A 347 -24.71 1.90 -12.45
N ALA A 348 -23.75 2.67 -11.90
CA ALA A 348 -22.56 3.11 -12.62
C ALA A 348 -21.72 1.92 -13.11
N LEU A 349 -21.53 0.91 -12.28
CA LEU A 349 -20.82 -0.33 -12.64
C LEU A 349 -21.55 -1.10 -13.75
N ARG A 350 -22.88 -1.19 -13.70
CA ARG A 350 -23.68 -1.79 -14.78
C ARG A 350 -23.49 -1.06 -16.12
N GLN A 351 -23.37 0.27 -16.07
CA GLN A 351 -23.13 1.11 -17.25
C GLN A 351 -21.65 1.16 -17.68
N ARG A 352 -20.76 0.39 -17.04
CA ARG A 352 -19.31 0.41 -17.27
C ARG A 352 -18.71 1.81 -17.11
N ALA A 353 -19.25 2.61 -16.20
CA ALA A 353 -18.64 3.85 -15.76
C ALA A 353 -17.52 3.52 -14.77
N GLN A 354 -16.50 4.37 -14.76
CA GLN A 354 -15.50 4.31 -13.70
C GLN A 354 -16.14 4.78 -12.39
N VAL A 355 -15.84 4.11 -11.29
CA VAL A 355 -16.34 4.49 -9.96
C VAL A 355 -15.16 4.77 -9.04
N ASP A 356 -15.16 5.95 -8.46
CA ASP A 356 -14.14 6.43 -7.53
C ASP A 356 -14.78 6.77 -6.20
N VAL A 357 -14.38 6.07 -5.15
CA VAL A 357 -14.84 6.35 -3.79
C VAL A 357 -13.84 7.27 -3.11
N LEU A 358 -14.28 8.46 -2.73
CA LEU A 358 -13.42 9.52 -2.18
C LEU A 358 -13.23 9.37 -0.67
N TYR A 359 -11.98 9.37 -0.24
CA TYR A 359 -11.57 9.34 1.16
C TYR A 359 -10.77 10.59 1.57
N ASP A 360 -10.18 11.33 0.60
CA ASP A 360 -9.49 12.60 0.87
C ASP A 360 -10.50 13.66 1.35
N GLU A 361 -10.23 14.23 2.52
CA GLU A 361 -11.13 15.23 3.13
C GLU A 361 -11.36 16.46 2.24
N LYS A 362 -10.34 16.88 1.46
CA LYS A 362 -10.46 18.04 0.56
C LYS A 362 -11.31 17.69 -0.67
N ALA A 363 -11.11 16.51 -1.25
CA ALA A 363 -11.91 16.03 -2.36
C ALA A 363 -13.38 15.87 -1.96
N ARG A 364 -13.64 15.27 -0.81
CA ARG A 364 -15.01 15.10 -0.27
C ARG A 364 -15.74 16.40 0.03
N ARG A 365 -15.02 17.46 0.44
CA ARG A 365 -15.63 18.81 0.63
C ARG A 365 -16.09 19.45 -0.67
N VAL A 366 -15.57 19.03 -1.81
CA VAL A 366 -15.97 19.51 -3.14
C VAL A 366 -17.18 18.75 -3.63
N VAL A 367 -17.27 17.46 -3.33
CA VAL A 367 -18.34 16.56 -3.77
C VAL A 367 -19.46 16.54 -2.73
N ASP A 368 -20.67 16.85 -3.14
CA ASP A 368 -21.87 16.85 -2.30
C ASP A 368 -22.54 15.46 -2.33
N GLY A 369 -21.95 14.50 -1.59
CA GLY A 369 -22.34 13.10 -1.53
C GLY A 369 -21.98 12.32 -2.80
N LEU A 370 -22.49 12.74 -3.95
CA LEU A 370 -22.19 12.19 -5.28
C LEU A 370 -21.83 13.30 -6.27
N ALA A 371 -20.91 12.98 -7.19
CA ALA A 371 -20.65 13.79 -8.36
C ALA A 371 -20.29 12.90 -9.57
N ALA A 372 -20.37 13.47 -10.78
CA ALA A 372 -19.96 12.72 -11.96
C ALA A 372 -19.30 13.63 -13.00
N LEU A 373 -18.26 13.05 -13.65
CA LEU A 373 -17.74 13.55 -14.91
C LEU A 373 -18.51 12.89 -16.05
N LEU A 374 -18.94 13.68 -17.03
CA LEU A 374 -19.84 13.25 -18.09
C LEU A 374 -19.10 12.86 -19.37
N ARG A 375 -19.71 11.97 -20.16
CA ARG A 375 -19.24 11.57 -21.50
C ARG A 375 -19.58 12.64 -22.55
N PHE A 376 -20.67 13.34 -22.34
CA PHE A 376 -21.18 14.43 -23.20
C PHE A 376 -21.92 15.45 -22.32
N ARG A 377 -22.01 16.69 -22.80
CA ARG A 377 -22.61 17.80 -22.05
C ARG A 377 -24.04 17.52 -21.60
N SER A 378 -24.33 17.91 -20.37
CA SER A 378 -25.69 17.84 -19.79
C SER A 378 -26.63 18.84 -20.46
#